data_5897e36bdee1f4bf35b519f6480a2ec0
#
_entry.id   5897e36bdee1f4bf35b519f6480a2ec0
#
_cell.length_a   1.000
_cell.length_b   1.000
_cell.length_c   1.000
_cell.angle_alpha   90.00
_cell.angle_beta   90.00
_cell.angle_gamma   90.00
#
_symmetry.space_group_name_H-M   'P 1'
#
loop_
_entity.id
_entity.type
_entity.pdbx_description
1 polymer ?
#
loop_
_entity_poly.entity_id
_entity_poly.type
_entity_poly.pdbx_seq_one_letter_code
_entity_poly.pdbx_strand_id
1 'polypeptide(L)'
;MFLEYSALASGIVIKALSAYFLVMCLFFWVKRPKAENHEPKTRFACLIPARNEAVVIGELVQSLREQDYPAEMVEIYVIPNNCTDDTELMARKAGAKIINVKGSIRNKGDVLHQAIDLLLPREDIDCFMLFDADNVVDKGYLRAMNDAFLNGADVTKSRIETKNPYDSWVSGCYGLYYNIFNLFFNESRSRIGIAPKLIGTGLGIKRQVLLDMGGWNTVTIAEDTEFNALCVMGGYKIRWVPKAVTYDEAPEEFTVSLRQRRRWVGGIMAVSKECSGDVLREVGRGRRIRQMIDMLMILAMPYIQVASLIPLVLTLANGIASGSALTTLLILGAGSAVSCIGVMCFALILAALSPYRTRSMAKAILMFPVFALSWMPLAVVAFFGGTGAWVEIRHRRTVKIGELKYVR
;
A
#
# COMPACT_ATOMS: atom_id res chain seq x y z
N MET A 1 -24.40 26.97 22.77
CA MET A 1 -23.64 27.96 21.97
C MET A 1 -22.15 27.58 21.82
N PHE A 2 -21.32 27.55 22.88
CA PHE A 2 -19.88 27.22 22.75
C PHE A 2 -19.62 25.83 22.13
N LEU A 3 -20.24 24.75 22.65
CA LEU A 3 -20.12 23.41 22.12
C LEU A 3 -20.58 23.29 20.66
N GLU A 4 -21.64 23.96 20.30
CA GLU A 4 -22.21 23.99 18.94
C GLU A 4 -21.23 24.63 17.95
N TYR A 5 -20.69 25.82 18.26
CA TYR A 5 -19.70 26.49 17.40
C TYR A 5 -18.41 25.69 17.32
N SER A 6 -17.96 25.07 18.42
CA SER A 6 -16.76 24.20 18.41
C SER A 6 -16.97 22.95 17.58
N ALA A 7 -18.15 22.32 17.64
CA ALA A 7 -18.49 21.17 16.79
C ALA A 7 -18.52 21.56 15.30
N LEU A 8 -19.16 22.72 14.99
CA LEU A 8 -19.20 23.23 13.62
C LEU A 8 -17.81 23.55 13.08
N ALA A 9 -17.02 24.31 13.82
CA ALA A 9 -15.66 24.70 13.41
C ALA A 9 -14.74 23.47 13.18
N SER A 10 -14.71 22.55 14.16
CA SER A 10 -13.92 21.31 14.00
C SER A 10 -14.42 20.46 12.84
N GLY A 11 -15.73 20.37 12.65
CA GLY A 11 -16.35 19.66 11.52
C GLY A 11 -15.97 20.27 10.16
N ILE A 12 -15.93 21.59 10.03
CA ILE A 12 -15.49 22.28 8.81
C ILE A 12 -14.02 21.95 8.52
N VAL A 13 -13.12 22.03 9.51
CA VAL A 13 -11.71 21.73 9.34
C VAL A 13 -11.51 20.27 8.87
N ILE A 14 -12.16 19.30 9.52
CA ILE A 14 -12.05 17.88 9.14
C ILE A 14 -12.60 17.65 7.74
N LYS A 15 -13.74 18.27 7.38
CA LYS A 15 -14.30 18.16 6.02
C LYS A 15 -13.35 18.75 4.97
N ALA A 16 -12.72 19.91 5.25
CA ALA A 16 -11.76 20.54 4.35
C ALA A 16 -10.53 19.64 4.12
N LEU A 17 -9.96 19.05 5.18
CA LEU A 17 -8.85 18.10 5.07
C LEU A 17 -9.25 16.83 4.31
N SER A 18 -10.46 16.31 4.54
CA SER A 18 -10.97 15.14 3.83
C SER A 18 -11.29 15.44 2.36
N ALA A 19 -11.76 16.65 2.05
CA ALA A 19 -12.03 17.11 0.69
C ALA A 19 -10.77 17.09 -0.19
N TYR A 20 -9.57 17.27 0.39
CA TYR A 20 -8.32 17.12 -0.34
C TYR A 20 -8.24 15.77 -1.07
N PHE A 21 -8.52 14.66 -0.36
CA PHE A 21 -8.48 13.32 -0.96
C PHE A 21 -9.55 13.13 -2.03
N LEU A 22 -10.75 13.71 -1.84
CA LEU A 22 -11.82 13.67 -2.86
C LEU A 22 -11.41 14.45 -4.12
N VAL A 23 -10.83 15.63 -3.96
CA VAL A 23 -10.33 16.44 -5.07
C VAL A 23 -9.23 15.66 -5.82
N MET A 24 -8.31 15.01 -5.09
CA MET A 24 -7.28 14.17 -5.71
C MET A 24 -7.88 13.04 -6.55
N CYS A 25 -9.00 12.43 -6.15
CA CYS A 25 -9.68 11.41 -6.94
C CYS A 25 -10.21 11.94 -8.28
N LEU A 26 -10.59 13.22 -8.39
CA LEU A 26 -11.10 13.82 -9.62
C LEU A 26 -10.05 13.82 -10.75
N PHE A 27 -8.77 13.81 -10.42
CA PHE A 27 -7.70 13.75 -11.41
C PHE A 27 -7.60 12.39 -12.13
N PHE A 28 -8.38 11.40 -11.73
CA PHE A 28 -8.54 10.14 -12.46
C PHE A 28 -9.01 10.35 -13.92
N TRP A 29 -9.76 11.41 -14.20
CA TRP A 29 -10.26 11.75 -15.55
C TRP A 29 -9.25 12.54 -16.40
N VAL A 30 -8.13 13.00 -15.84
CA VAL A 30 -7.07 13.67 -16.61
C VAL A 30 -6.40 12.64 -17.52
N LYS A 31 -6.12 13.03 -18.77
CA LYS A 31 -5.47 12.15 -19.74
C LYS A 31 -4.08 11.72 -19.27
N ARG A 32 -3.83 10.42 -19.31
CA ARG A 32 -2.50 9.88 -18.96
C ARG A 32 -1.46 10.32 -20.02
N PRO A 33 -0.25 10.73 -19.61
CA PRO A 33 0.87 10.89 -20.53
C PRO A 33 1.16 9.57 -21.28
N LYS A 34 1.47 9.67 -22.57
CA LYS A 34 1.90 8.49 -23.34
C LYS A 34 3.27 8.04 -22.81
N ALA A 35 3.44 6.73 -22.68
CA ALA A 35 4.72 6.09 -22.43
C ALA A 35 5.11 5.28 -23.65
N GLU A 36 6.40 5.25 -23.96
CA GLU A 36 6.94 4.45 -25.05
C GLU A 36 7.21 3.04 -24.57
N ASN A 37 7.05 2.06 -25.46
CA ASN A 37 7.50 0.70 -25.23
C ASN A 37 8.96 0.59 -25.69
N HIS A 38 9.76 -0.15 -24.95
CA HIS A 38 11.19 -0.32 -25.22
C HIS A 38 11.54 -1.82 -25.29
N GLU A 39 12.60 -2.13 -26.00
CA GLU A 39 13.22 -3.46 -25.91
C GLU A 39 13.77 -3.70 -24.49
N PRO A 40 13.85 -4.96 -24.05
CA PRO A 40 14.47 -5.31 -22.78
C PRO A 40 15.92 -4.83 -22.69
N LYS A 41 16.21 -3.98 -21.70
CA LYS A 41 17.56 -3.43 -21.44
C LYS A 41 17.93 -3.44 -19.98
N THR A 42 16.92 -3.41 -19.07
CA THR A 42 17.13 -3.29 -17.63
C THR A 42 17.45 -4.66 -17.03
N ARG A 43 18.54 -4.77 -16.29
CA ARG A 43 18.90 -5.96 -15.52
C ARG A 43 18.29 -5.87 -14.12
N PHE A 44 17.45 -6.82 -13.77
CA PHE A 44 16.68 -6.82 -12.53
C PHE A 44 17.24 -7.78 -11.49
N ALA A 45 17.36 -7.32 -10.25
CA ALA A 45 17.52 -8.15 -9.06
C ALA A 45 16.21 -8.14 -8.27
N CYS A 46 15.48 -9.25 -8.24
CA CYS A 46 14.24 -9.41 -7.50
C CYS A 46 14.54 -9.87 -6.08
N LEU A 47 14.20 -9.07 -5.07
CA LEU A 47 14.46 -9.33 -3.65
C LEU A 47 13.16 -9.73 -2.95
N ILE A 48 13.17 -10.89 -2.28
CA ILE A 48 12.02 -11.50 -1.63
C ILE A 48 12.37 -11.85 -0.19
N PRO A 49 12.21 -10.92 0.77
CA PRO A 49 12.27 -11.26 2.20
C PRO A 49 11.20 -12.29 2.53
N ALA A 50 11.57 -13.38 3.20
CA ALA A 50 10.67 -14.48 3.50
C ALA A 50 10.83 -14.96 4.94
N ARG A 51 9.69 -15.18 5.64
CA ARG A 51 9.68 -15.74 6.98
C ARG A 51 8.52 -16.72 7.15
N ASN A 52 8.81 -18.02 7.18
CA ASN A 52 7.81 -19.09 7.25
C ASN A 52 6.83 -19.07 6.07
N GLU A 53 7.37 -19.04 4.85
CA GLU A 53 6.63 -18.90 3.59
C GLU A 53 6.76 -20.14 2.68
N ALA A 54 7.12 -21.30 3.25
CA ALA A 54 7.37 -22.52 2.48
C ALA A 54 6.20 -22.91 1.55
N VAL A 55 4.96 -22.58 1.95
CA VAL A 55 3.75 -22.90 1.19
C VAL A 55 3.62 -22.08 -0.10
N VAL A 56 4.07 -20.81 -0.11
CA VAL A 56 3.75 -19.85 -1.17
C VAL A 56 4.96 -19.36 -1.97
N ILE A 57 6.17 -19.41 -1.39
CA ILE A 57 7.38 -18.83 -1.98
C ILE A 57 7.70 -19.39 -3.37
N GLY A 58 7.40 -20.68 -3.60
CA GLY A 58 7.65 -21.34 -4.88
C GLY A 58 6.89 -20.71 -6.05
N GLU A 59 5.64 -20.30 -5.82
CA GLU A 59 4.77 -19.73 -6.86
C GLU A 59 5.24 -18.33 -7.27
N LEU A 60 5.71 -17.51 -6.33
CA LEU A 60 6.30 -16.22 -6.67
C LEU A 60 7.56 -16.39 -7.52
N VAL A 61 8.50 -17.25 -7.07
CA VAL A 61 9.73 -17.52 -7.81
C VAL A 61 9.41 -18.04 -9.21
N GLN A 62 8.44 -18.96 -9.34
CA GLN A 62 8.02 -19.48 -10.64
C GLN A 62 7.43 -18.38 -11.53
N SER A 63 6.54 -17.53 -11.01
CA SER A 63 5.94 -16.42 -11.77
C SER A 63 6.97 -15.39 -12.25
N LEU A 64 8.06 -15.19 -11.49
CA LEU A 64 9.19 -14.34 -11.90
C LEU A 64 10.11 -15.01 -12.94
N ARG A 65 10.20 -16.33 -12.95
CA ARG A 65 10.94 -17.07 -13.98
C ARG A 65 10.20 -17.19 -15.31
N GLU A 66 8.87 -17.13 -15.26
CA GLU A 66 7.98 -17.23 -16.43
C GLU A 66 7.65 -15.86 -17.06
N GLN A 67 8.42 -14.82 -16.74
CA GLN A 67 8.23 -13.49 -17.30
C GLN A 67 8.51 -13.46 -18.82
N ASP A 68 7.72 -12.65 -19.55
CA ASP A 68 8.03 -12.25 -20.94
C ASP A 68 9.20 -11.26 -20.94
N TYR A 69 10.39 -11.75 -20.50
CA TYR A 69 11.60 -10.98 -20.36
C TYR A 69 12.83 -11.92 -20.45
N PRO A 70 13.99 -11.48 -21.01
CA PRO A 70 15.16 -12.34 -21.12
C PRO A 70 15.62 -12.86 -19.75
N ALA A 71 15.69 -14.18 -19.61
CA ALA A 71 15.97 -14.82 -18.32
C ALA A 71 17.35 -14.47 -17.75
N GLU A 72 18.34 -14.20 -18.62
CA GLU A 72 19.69 -13.78 -18.27
C GLU A 72 19.76 -12.35 -17.72
N MET A 73 18.69 -11.59 -17.83
CA MET A 73 18.55 -10.23 -17.29
C MET A 73 17.79 -10.20 -15.96
N VAL A 74 17.43 -11.35 -15.39
CA VAL A 74 16.62 -11.45 -14.17
C VAL A 74 17.30 -12.36 -13.17
N GLU A 75 17.64 -11.81 -12.02
CA GLU A 75 18.12 -12.60 -10.88
C GLU A 75 17.08 -12.55 -9.76
N ILE A 76 16.77 -13.71 -9.19
CA ILE A 76 15.76 -13.84 -8.13
C ILE A 76 16.46 -14.25 -6.85
N TYR A 77 16.34 -13.43 -5.82
CA TYR A 77 16.93 -13.62 -4.50
C TYR A 77 15.85 -13.77 -3.46
N VAL A 78 15.80 -14.91 -2.78
CA VAL A 78 15.01 -15.09 -1.57
C VAL A 78 15.92 -14.87 -0.37
N ILE A 79 15.43 -14.12 0.61
CA ILE A 79 16.18 -13.76 1.82
C ILE A 79 15.42 -14.34 3.03
N PRO A 80 15.66 -15.64 3.37
CA PRO A 80 15.05 -16.27 4.51
C PRO A 80 15.52 -15.58 5.80
N ASN A 81 14.58 -15.25 6.69
CA ASN A 81 14.94 -14.67 7.99
C ASN A 81 14.09 -15.29 9.09
N ASN A 82 14.76 -15.78 10.14
CA ASN A 82 14.11 -16.41 11.30
C ASN A 82 13.07 -17.51 10.90
N CYS A 83 13.32 -18.24 9.81
CA CYS A 83 12.46 -19.34 9.37
C CYS A 83 12.62 -20.56 10.28
N THR A 84 11.49 -21.23 10.55
CA THR A 84 11.39 -22.49 11.28
C THR A 84 10.80 -23.61 10.40
N ASP A 85 10.48 -23.31 9.15
CA ASP A 85 9.94 -24.18 8.13
C ASP A 85 10.91 -24.38 6.96
N ASP A 86 10.47 -25.06 5.91
CA ASP A 86 11.25 -25.38 4.71
C ASP A 86 11.30 -24.23 3.67
N THR A 87 11.10 -22.95 4.07
CA THR A 87 11.09 -21.79 3.15
C THR A 87 12.33 -21.76 2.24
N GLU A 88 13.55 -21.89 2.80
CA GLU A 88 14.78 -21.86 2.02
C GLU A 88 14.86 -23.02 1.02
N LEU A 89 14.51 -24.23 1.46
CA LEU A 89 14.50 -25.42 0.61
C LEU A 89 13.54 -25.25 -0.57
N MET A 90 12.34 -24.75 -0.34
CA MET A 90 11.34 -24.52 -1.37
C MET A 90 11.77 -23.41 -2.34
N ALA A 91 12.38 -22.34 -1.86
CA ALA A 91 12.93 -21.27 -2.70
C ALA A 91 14.05 -21.79 -3.62
N ARG A 92 14.99 -22.60 -3.10
CA ARG A 92 16.04 -23.23 -3.89
C ARG A 92 15.48 -24.18 -4.94
N LYS A 93 14.52 -25.03 -4.59
CA LYS A 93 13.83 -25.93 -5.54
C LYS A 93 13.15 -25.18 -6.67
N ALA A 94 12.56 -24.02 -6.38
CA ALA A 94 11.96 -23.15 -7.38
C ALA A 94 12.99 -22.42 -8.26
N GLY A 95 14.29 -22.43 -7.90
CA GLY A 95 15.39 -21.86 -8.68
C GLY A 95 15.83 -20.46 -8.23
N ALA A 96 15.48 -20.03 -7.02
CA ALA A 96 15.97 -18.78 -6.47
C ALA A 96 17.39 -18.91 -5.89
N LYS A 97 18.15 -17.83 -5.96
CA LYS A 97 19.39 -17.64 -5.20
C LYS A 97 19.04 -17.27 -3.76
N ILE A 98 19.84 -17.70 -2.79
CA ILE A 98 19.58 -17.40 -1.37
C ILE A 98 20.61 -16.39 -0.85
N ILE A 99 20.10 -15.36 -0.17
CA ILE A 99 20.93 -14.44 0.62
C ILE A 99 20.63 -14.70 2.11
N ASN A 100 21.65 -15.09 2.86
CA ASN A 100 21.54 -15.32 4.29
C ASN A 100 21.88 -14.02 5.03
N VAL A 101 20.91 -13.49 5.78
CA VAL A 101 21.09 -12.33 6.65
C VAL A 101 21.64 -12.75 8.02
N LYS A 102 22.36 -11.85 8.68
CA LYS A 102 23.03 -12.10 9.96
C LYS A 102 22.52 -11.16 11.06
N GLY A 103 22.66 -11.60 12.31
CA GLY A 103 22.32 -10.79 13.48
C GLY A 103 20.82 -10.74 13.78
N SER A 104 20.42 -9.78 14.60
CA SER A 104 19.02 -9.63 15.04
C SER A 104 18.21 -8.89 13.96
N ILE A 105 17.27 -9.56 13.35
CA ILE A 105 16.33 -9.01 12.38
C ILE A 105 15.03 -8.62 13.09
N ARG A 106 14.70 -7.35 13.10
CA ARG A 106 13.52 -6.78 13.77
C ARG A 106 12.31 -6.67 12.82
N ASN A 107 12.57 -6.29 11.56
CA ASN A 107 11.56 -6.02 10.55
C ASN A 107 12.08 -6.31 9.14
N LYS A 108 11.22 -6.14 8.13
CA LYS A 108 11.54 -6.31 6.71
C LYS A 108 12.61 -5.33 6.22
N GLY A 109 12.65 -4.11 6.79
CA GLY A 109 13.67 -3.10 6.44
C GLY A 109 15.08 -3.57 6.76
N ASP A 110 15.30 -4.22 7.92
CA ASP A 110 16.61 -4.79 8.28
C ASP A 110 17.08 -5.88 7.29
N VAL A 111 16.15 -6.69 6.79
CA VAL A 111 16.43 -7.73 5.77
C VAL A 111 16.82 -7.10 4.45
N LEU A 112 16.06 -6.10 4.00
CA LEU A 112 16.33 -5.39 2.75
C LEU A 112 17.65 -4.62 2.82
N HIS A 113 17.96 -3.98 3.93
CA HIS A 113 19.22 -3.28 4.16
C HIS A 113 20.40 -4.20 3.89
N GLN A 114 20.48 -5.37 4.56
CA GLN A 114 21.59 -6.31 4.38
C GLN A 114 21.67 -6.88 2.97
N ALA A 115 20.52 -7.23 2.37
CA ALA A 115 20.49 -7.79 1.02
C ALA A 115 20.93 -6.76 -0.05
N ILE A 116 20.48 -5.52 0.09
CA ILE A 116 20.84 -4.43 -0.81
C ILE A 116 22.32 -4.09 -0.65
N ASP A 117 22.84 -3.95 0.58
CA ASP A 117 24.25 -3.67 0.82
C ASP A 117 25.17 -4.72 0.18
N LEU A 118 24.76 -5.99 0.20
CA LEU A 118 25.51 -7.08 -0.45
C LEU A 118 25.52 -6.95 -1.97
N LEU A 119 24.40 -6.52 -2.58
CA LEU A 119 24.23 -6.50 -4.03
C LEU A 119 24.55 -5.14 -4.66
N LEU A 120 24.49 -4.06 -3.90
CA LEU A 120 24.67 -2.69 -4.39
C LEU A 120 26.03 -2.43 -5.07
N PRO A 121 27.16 -3.07 -4.66
CA PRO A 121 28.44 -2.95 -5.38
C PRO A 121 28.43 -3.55 -6.78
N ARG A 122 27.47 -4.42 -7.12
CA ARG A 122 27.37 -5.05 -8.42
C ARG A 122 26.90 -4.07 -9.50
N GLU A 123 27.74 -3.81 -10.49
CA GLU A 123 27.47 -2.88 -11.59
C GLU A 123 26.57 -3.49 -12.68
N ASP A 124 26.43 -4.81 -12.70
CA ASP A 124 25.59 -5.56 -13.63
C ASP A 124 24.11 -5.62 -13.21
N ILE A 125 23.72 -4.95 -12.12
CA ILE A 125 22.32 -4.75 -11.68
C ILE A 125 21.94 -3.31 -11.94
N ASP A 126 20.89 -3.09 -12.76
CA ASP A 126 20.36 -1.76 -13.04
C ASP A 126 19.27 -1.35 -12.03
N CYS A 127 18.40 -2.31 -11.66
CA CYS A 127 17.25 -2.05 -10.81
C CYS A 127 17.00 -3.21 -9.84
N PHE A 128 16.57 -2.85 -8.64
CA PHE A 128 16.07 -3.77 -7.62
C PHE A 128 14.55 -3.81 -7.63
N MET A 129 13.97 -5.01 -7.57
CA MET A 129 12.53 -5.24 -7.47
C MET A 129 12.21 -5.89 -6.13
N LEU A 130 11.26 -5.32 -5.38
CA LEU A 130 10.90 -5.79 -4.03
C LEU A 130 9.53 -6.45 -4.04
N PHE A 131 9.43 -7.67 -3.50
CA PHE A 131 8.20 -8.44 -3.42
C PHE A 131 7.98 -9.01 -2.02
N ASP A 132 6.73 -9.17 -1.61
CA ASP A 132 6.34 -10.02 -0.50
C ASP A 132 6.29 -11.48 -0.97
N ALA A 133 6.64 -12.42 -0.10
CA ALA A 133 6.84 -13.83 -0.46
C ALA A 133 5.56 -14.54 -0.91
N ASP A 134 4.41 -14.03 -0.49
CA ASP A 134 3.08 -14.54 -0.80
C ASP A 134 2.49 -14.00 -2.12
N ASN A 135 3.26 -13.22 -2.87
CA ASN A 135 2.78 -12.66 -4.13
C ASN A 135 2.90 -13.65 -5.31
N VAL A 136 2.23 -13.31 -6.40
CA VAL A 136 2.54 -13.76 -7.76
C VAL A 136 2.45 -12.55 -8.70
N VAL A 137 3.12 -12.59 -9.85
CA VAL A 137 3.17 -11.47 -10.78
C VAL A 137 2.71 -11.85 -12.18
N ASP A 138 2.11 -10.90 -12.90
CA ASP A 138 1.68 -11.08 -14.29
C ASP A 138 2.90 -11.32 -15.21
N LYS A 139 2.70 -12.07 -16.31
CA LYS A 139 3.78 -12.40 -17.27
C LYS A 139 4.45 -11.17 -17.89
N GLY A 140 3.71 -10.09 -18.08
CA GLY A 140 4.23 -8.84 -18.64
C GLY A 140 4.83 -7.88 -17.61
N TYR A 141 4.97 -8.28 -16.35
CA TYR A 141 5.35 -7.41 -15.24
C TYR A 141 6.70 -6.74 -15.45
N LEU A 142 7.78 -7.52 -15.70
CA LEU A 142 9.13 -6.98 -15.86
C LEU A 142 9.27 -6.15 -17.15
N ARG A 143 8.56 -6.49 -18.23
CA ARG A 143 8.52 -5.68 -19.44
C ARG A 143 7.92 -4.30 -19.17
N ALA A 144 6.80 -4.23 -18.44
CA ALA A 144 6.19 -2.95 -18.08
C ALA A 144 7.08 -2.12 -17.16
N MET A 145 7.84 -2.76 -16.26
CA MET A 145 8.82 -2.09 -15.39
C MET A 145 10.01 -1.55 -16.18
N ASN A 146 10.55 -2.34 -17.13
CA ASN A 146 11.60 -1.90 -18.06
C ASN A 146 11.18 -0.62 -18.80
N ASP A 147 9.98 -0.63 -19.39
CA ASP A 147 9.45 0.54 -20.08
C ASP A 147 9.40 1.76 -19.15
N ALA A 148 8.92 1.59 -17.92
CA ALA A 148 8.82 2.69 -16.97
C ALA A 148 10.21 3.28 -16.62
N PHE A 149 11.22 2.44 -16.39
CA PHE A 149 12.58 2.88 -16.09
C PHE A 149 13.25 3.58 -17.28
N LEU A 150 13.06 3.07 -18.48
CA LEU A 150 13.61 3.68 -19.71
C LEU A 150 12.86 4.97 -20.07
N ASN A 151 11.60 5.12 -19.69
CA ASN A 151 10.85 6.40 -19.75
C ASN A 151 11.19 7.36 -18.59
N GLY A 152 12.28 7.10 -17.86
CA GLY A 152 12.85 8.05 -16.88
C GLY A 152 12.26 7.95 -15.48
N ALA A 153 11.66 6.82 -15.09
CA ALA A 153 11.36 6.56 -13.68
C ALA A 153 12.65 6.30 -12.90
N ASP A 154 12.74 6.78 -11.68
CA ASP A 154 13.80 6.44 -10.73
C ASP A 154 13.33 5.34 -9.77
N VAL A 155 12.04 5.41 -9.41
CA VAL A 155 11.34 4.42 -8.60
C VAL A 155 10.00 4.10 -9.27
N THR A 156 9.55 2.85 -9.17
CA THR A 156 8.29 2.40 -9.76
C THR A 156 7.40 1.73 -8.73
N LYS A 157 6.08 1.81 -8.93
CA LYS A 157 5.09 1.08 -8.14
C LYS A 157 4.12 0.36 -9.07
N SER A 158 3.99 -0.94 -8.85
CA SER A 158 3.03 -1.79 -9.58
C SER A 158 1.60 -1.66 -9.08
N ARG A 159 0.65 -2.04 -9.91
CA ARG A 159 -0.73 -2.30 -9.53
C ARG A 159 -0.80 -3.53 -8.62
N ILE A 160 -1.60 -3.46 -7.55
CA ILE A 160 -1.86 -4.58 -6.67
C ILE A 160 -3.29 -5.08 -6.88
N GLU A 161 -3.44 -6.37 -7.08
CA GLU A 161 -4.71 -7.08 -7.11
C GLU A 161 -4.72 -8.18 -6.05
N THR A 162 -5.90 -8.67 -5.69
CA THR A 162 -6.04 -9.73 -4.68
C THR A 162 -6.12 -11.10 -5.33
N LYS A 163 -5.29 -12.07 -4.91
CA LYS A 163 -5.32 -13.46 -5.41
C LYS A 163 -6.63 -14.18 -5.12
N ASN A 164 -7.22 -13.92 -3.96
CA ASN A 164 -8.35 -14.65 -3.38
C ASN A 164 -9.59 -13.78 -3.12
N PRO A 165 -10.06 -12.93 -4.06
CA PRO A 165 -11.14 -11.96 -3.81
C PRO A 165 -12.50 -12.59 -3.53
N TYR A 166 -12.67 -13.89 -3.79
CA TYR A 166 -13.94 -14.61 -3.64
C TYR A 166 -13.99 -15.58 -2.46
N ASP A 167 -12.89 -15.74 -1.71
CA ASP A 167 -12.78 -16.74 -0.65
C ASP A 167 -13.55 -16.30 0.60
N SER A 168 -13.58 -15.01 0.90
CA SER A 168 -14.39 -14.45 1.97
C SER A 168 -14.88 -13.04 1.63
N TRP A 169 -15.82 -12.51 2.41
CA TRP A 169 -16.20 -11.11 2.29
C TRP A 169 -15.06 -10.16 2.67
N VAL A 170 -14.16 -10.59 3.56
CA VAL A 170 -12.99 -9.82 3.99
C VAL A 170 -11.99 -9.69 2.85
N SER A 171 -11.60 -10.81 2.24
CA SER A 171 -10.68 -10.81 1.09
C SER A 171 -11.26 -10.05 -0.12
N GLY A 172 -12.58 -10.14 -0.32
CA GLY A 172 -13.29 -9.33 -1.29
C GLY A 172 -13.22 -7.82 -0.99
N CYS A 173 -13.35 -7.42 0.28
CA CYS A 173 -13.15 -6.03 0.69
C CYS A 173 -11.73 -5.52 0.43
N TYR A 174 -10.70 -6.38 0.57
CA TYR A 174 -9.32 -6.02 0.17
C TYR A 174 -9.21 -5.77 -1.33
N GLY A 175 -9.86 -6.59 -2.16
CA GLY A 175 -9.91 -6.34 -3.60
C GLY A 175 -10.50 -4.98 -3.95
N LEU A 176 -11.61 -4.58 -3.29
CA LEU A 176 -12.20 -3.25 -3.45
C LEU A 176 -11.29 -2.14 -2.91
N TYR A 177 -10.64 -2.36 -1.77
CA TYR A 177 -9.70 -1.42 -1.16
C TYR A 177 -8.47 -1.18 -2.05
N TYR A 178 -7.84 -2.24 -2.58
CA TYR A 178 -6.73 -2.09 -3.53
C TYR A 178 -7.17 -1.39 -4.81
N ASN A 179 -8.41 -1.59 -5.26
CA ASN A 179 -8.93 -0.88 -6.41
C ASN A 179 -9.08 0.64 -6.17
N ILE A 180 -9.42 1.07 -4.93
CA ILE A 180 -9.35 2.49 -4.54
C ILE A 180 -7.91 3.01 -4.68
N PHE A 181 -6.93 2.27 -4.16
CA PHE A 181 -5.53 2.66 -4.26
C PHE A 181 -5.04 2.71 -5.70
N ASN A 182 -5.38 1.71 -6.49
CA ASN A 182 -4.98 1.63 -7.89
C ASN A 182 -5.55 2.80 -8.71
N LEU A 183 -6.87 3.03 -8.66
CA LEU A 183 -7.57 3.96 -9.55
C LEU A 183 -7.56 5.39 -9.00
N PHE A 184 -8.09 5.56 -7.79
CA PHE A 184 -8.38 6.89 -7.25
C PHE A 184 -7.23 7.49 -6.43
N PHE A 185 -6.26 6.67 -6.03
CA PHE A 185 -5.11 7.15 -5.28
C PHE A 185 -3.87 7.27 -6.17
N ASN A 186 -3.31 6.17 -6.66
CA ASN A 186 -2.05 6.17 -7.39
C ASN A 186 -2.19 6.65 -8.83
N GLU A 187 -3.22 6.19 -9.56
CA GLU A 187 -3.46 6.63 -10.93
C GLU A 187 -3.72 8.14 -11.00
N SER A 188 -4.59 8.68 -10.13
CA SER A 188 -4.92 10.11 -10.09
C SER A 188 -3.67 10.97 -9.86
N ARG A 189 -2.83 10.60 -8.87
CA ARG A 189 -1.56 11.30 -8.58
C ARG A 189 -0.60 11.26 -9.75
N SER A 190 -0.44 10.10 -10.34
CA SER A 190 0.45 9.90 -11.49
C SER A 190 0.08 10.77 -12.69
N ARG A 191 -1.23 10.96 -12.94
CA ARG A 191 -1.72 11.77 -14.07
C ARG A 191 -1.39 13.25 -13.96
N ILE A 192 -1.21 13.76 -12.76
CA ILE A 192 -0.86 15.17 -12.50
C ILE A 192 0.60 15.36 -12.06
N GLY A 193 1.42 14.30 -12.17
CA GLY A 193 2.84 14.34 -11.84
C GLY A 193 3.16 14.41 -10.35
N ILE A 194 2.22 13.99 -9.49
CA ILE A 194 2.44 13.76 -8.06
C ILE A 194 2.87 12.31 -7.87
N ALA A 195 3.75 12.07 -6.90
CA ALA A 195 4.26 10.73 -6.60
C ALA A 195 3.14 9.78 -6.15
N PRO A 196 3.01 8.57 -6.73
CA PRO A 196 2.16 7.55 -6.18
C PRO A 196 2.67 7.11 -4.81
N LYS A 197 1.77 6.59 -3.97
CA LYS A 197 2.15 6.00 -2.70
C LYS A 197 2.78 4.63 -2.92
N LEU A 198 3.96 4.41 -2.37
CA LEU A 198 4.58 3.10 -2.29
C LEU A 198 3.89 2.27 -1.21
N ILE A 199 3.66 1.00 -1.48
CA ILE A 199 3.04 0.02 -0.59
C ILE A 199 3.86 -1.27 -0.71
N GLY A 200 4.31 -1.80 0.38
CA GLY A 200 5.09 -3.00 0.71
C GLY A 200 5.66 -3.90 -0.39
N THR A 201 4.94 -4.08 -1.50
CA THR A 201 5.31 -5.01 -2.56
C THR A 201 5.20 -4.38 -3.96
N GLY A 202 5.84 -5.01 -4.96
CA GLY A 202 5.81 -4.55 -6.34
C GLY A 202 6.50 -3.20 -6.53
N LEU A 203 7.55 -2.93 -5.78
CA LEU A 203 8.40 -1.75 -5.90
C LEU A 203 9.59 -2.04 -6.80
N GLY A 204 9.91 -1.11 -7.69
CA GLY A 204 11.16 -1.13 -8.45
C GLY A 204 11.99 0.11 -8.17
N ILE A 205 13.28 -0.03 -8.03
CA ILE A 205 14.20 1.03 -7.61
C ILE A 205 15.47 0.96 -8.47
N LYS A 206 15.83 2.03 -9.15
CA LYS A 206 17.14 2.11 -9.81
C LYS A 206 18.26 1.97 -8.79
N ARG A 207 19.30 1.22 -9.15
CA ARG A 207 20.52 1.09 -8.35
C ARG A 207 21.10 2.46 -7.96
N GLN A 208 21.09 3.42 -8.88
CA GLN A 208 21.59 4.78 -8.62
C GLN A 208 20.87 5.48 -7.47
N VAL A 209 19.54 5.31 -7.32
CA VAL A 209 18.78 5.88 -6.20
C VAL A 209 19.32 5.37 -4.86
N LEU A 210 19.58 4.07 -4.77
CA LEU A 210 20.11 3.46 -3.55
C LEU A 210 21.57 3.87 -3.30
N LEU A 211 22.38 4.05 -4.34
CA LEU A 211 23.74 4.61 -4.20
C LEU A 211 23.70 6.04 -3.66
N ASP A 212 22.84 6.89 -4.21
CA ASP A 212 22.69 8.29 -3.79
C ASP A 212 22.18 8.41 -2.35
N MET A 213 21.36 7.46 -1.90
CA MET A 213 20.81 7.38 -0.54
C MET A 213 21.73 6.67 0.47
N GLY A 214 22.84 6.07 0.01
CA GLY A 214 23.75 5.27 0.85
C GLY A 214 23.18 3.92 1.27
N GLY A 215 22.30 3.31 0.47
CA GLY A 215 21.65 2.02 0.71
C GLY A 215 20.17 2.12 1.09
N TRP A 216 19.63 1.06 1.70
CA TRP A 216 18.27 1.00 2.23
C TRP A 216 18.26 1.37 3.73
N ASN A 217 18.03 2.64 4.06
CA ASN A 217 18.21 3.20 5.41
C ASN A 217 16.89 3.56 6.10
N THR A 218 15.85 2.73 5.97
CA THR A 218 14.59 2.91 6.69
C THR A 218 14.68 2.38 8.11
N VAL A 219 14.06 3.07 9.06
CA VAL A 219 14.12 2.74 10.49
C VAL A 219 12.76 2.34 11.07
N THR A 220 11.66 2.70 10.40
CA THR A 220 10.30 2.38 10.88
C THR A 220 9.83 1.02 10.39
N ILE A 221 8.74 0.53 10.98
CA ILE A 221 8.12 -0.75 10.56
C ILE A 221 7.29 -0.64 9.27
N ALA A 222 7.08 0.57 8.76
CA ALA A 222 6.45 0.85 7.47
C ALA A 222 7.51 1.40 6.52
N GLU A 223 8.49 0.54 6.24
CA GLU A 223 9.69 0.84 5.45
C GLU A 223 9.35 1.40 4.06
N ASP A 224 8.25 0.94 3.47
CA ASP A 224 7.73 1.37 2.17
C ASP A 224 7.25 2.83 2.19
N THR A 225 6.48 3.20 3.20
CA THR A 225 5.96 4.56 3.39
C THR A 225 7.08 5.53 3.77
N GLU A 226 8.05 5.08 4.58
CA GLU A 226 9.24 5.86 4.92
C GLU A 226 10.11 6.07 3.67
N PHE A 227 10.40 5.02 2.91
CA PHE A 227 11.14 5.12 1.66
C PHE A 227 10.43 6.02 0.65
N ASN A 228 9.09 5.99 0.60
CA ASN A 228 8.30 6.92 -0.22
C ASN A 228 8.57 8.38 0.18
N ALA A 229 8.55 8.70 1.48
CA ALA A 229 8.84 10.06 1.96
C ALA A 229 10.27 10.49 1.62
N LEU A 230 11.26 9.61 1.83
CA LEU A 230 12.66 9.87 1.46
C LEU A 230 12.82 10.11 -0.04
N CYS A 231 12.18 9.32 -0.89
CA CYS A 231 12.21 9.50 -2.34
C CYS A 231 11.58 10.84 -2.77
N VAL A 232 10.45 11.22 -2.16
CA VAL A 232 9.77 12.49 -2.47
C VAL A 232 10.63 13.68 -2.05
N MET A 233 11.25 13.64 -0.86
CA MET A 233 12.17 14.67 -0.38
C MET A 233 13.44 14.75 -1.26
N GLY A 234 14.01 13.61 -1.64
CA GLY A 234 15.14 13.50 -2.56
C GLY A 234 14.84 13.95 -3.99
N GLY A 235 13.55 14.02 -4.36
CA GLY A 235 13.08 14.45 -5.67
C GLY A 235 13.19 13.42 -6.75
N TYR A 236 13.25 12.16 -6.37
CA TYR A 236 13.22 11.06 -7.31
C TYR A 236 11.84 10.93 -7.98
N LYS A 237 11.85 10.56 -9.25
CA LYS A 237 10.64 10.40 -10.07
C LYS A 237 10.02 9.03 -9.78
N ILE A 238 8.99 9.01 -8.93
CA ILE A 238 8.22 7.80 -8.67
C ILE A 238 7.13 7.67 -9.73
N ARG A 239 7.07 6.53 -10.43
CA ARG A 239 6.09 6.25 -11.49
C ARG A 239 5.14 5.11 -11.10
N TRP A 240 3.87 5.34 -11.32
CA TRP A 240 2.83 4.33 -11.28
C TRP A 240 2.83 3.51 -12.57
N VAL A 241 2.91 2.17 -12.48
CA VAL A 241 3.00 1.24 -13.62
C VAL A 241 1.82 0.27 -13.59
N PRO A 242 0.63 0.68 -14.07
CA PRO A 242 -0.59 -0.13 -13.95
C PRO A 242 -0.62 -1.38 -14.81
N LYS A 243 0.27 -1.49 -15.82
CA LYS A 243 0.44 -2.71 -16.62
C LYS A 243 1.26 -3.78 -15.90
N ALA A 244 2.07 -3.41 -14.90
CA ALA A 244 2.77 -4.34 -14.04
C ALA A 244 1.83 -4.72 -12.88
N VAL A 245 1.32 -5.94 -12.86
CA VAL A 245 0.35 -6.40 -11.87
C VAL A 245 1.00 -7.38 -10.91
N THR A 246 0.85 -7.10 -9.62
CA THR A 246 1.21 -7.98 -8.51
C THR A 246 -0.08 -8.45 -7.85
N TYR A 247 -0.20 -9.74 -7.62
CA TYR A 247 -1.35 -10.35 -6.95
C TYR A 247 -0.96 -10.74 -5.54
N ASP A 248 -1.64 -10.15 -4.56
CA ASP A 248 -1.39 -10.27 -3.13
C ASP A 248 -2.42 -11.18 -2.45
N GLU A 249 -2.04 -11.89 -1.40
CA GLU A 249 -2.97 -12.73 -0.64
C GLU A 249 -3.63 -11.91 0.46
N ALA A 250 -4.95 -11.78 0.37
CA ALA A 250 -5.72 -11.06 1.37
C ALA A 250 -6.18 -12.00 2.50
N PRO A 251 -6.18 -11.53 3.77
CA PRO A 251 -6.71 -12.31 4.88
C PRO A 251 -8.20 -12.62 4.70
N GLU A 252 -8.60 -13.84 5.06
CA GLU A 252 -9.99 -14.29 4.98
C GLU A 252 -10.78 -13.96 6.24
N GLU A 253 -10.10 -13.85 7.39
CA GLU A 253 -10.70 -13.61 8.70
C GLU A 253 -10.66 -12.12 9.07
N PHE A 254 -11.78 -11.59 9.57
CA PHE A 254 -11.87 -10.17 9.93
C PHE A 254 -10.93 -9.77 11.06
N THR A 255 -10.75 -10.66 12.05
CA THR A 255 -9.83 -10.44 13.18
C THR A 255 -8.36 -10.37 12.75
N VAL A 256 -7.95 -11.21 11.78
CA VAL A 256 -6.62 -11.15 11.16
C VAL A 256 -6.45 -9.85 10.40
N SER A 257 -7.47 -9.47 9.62
CA SER A 257 -7.52 -8.19 8.89
C SER A 257 -7.39 -6.99 9.83
N LEU A 258 -8.08 -6.97 10.98
CA LEU A 258 -7.97 -5.88 11.96
C LEU A 258 -6.53 -5.74 12.50
N ARG A 259 -5.88 -6.86 12.83
CA ARG A 259 -4.48 -6.85 13.31
C ARG A 259 -3.52 -6.32 12.25
N GLN A 260 -3.64 -6.78 11.01
CA GLN A 260 -2.82 -6.32 9.89
C GLN A 260 -2.99 -4.81 9.65
N ARG A 261 -4.23 -4.33 9.57
CA ARG A 261 -4.54 -2.91 9.32
C ARG A 261 -4.15 -2.02 10.49
N ARG A 262 -4.26 -2.48 11.76
CA ARG A 262 -3.72 -1.76 12.91
C ARG A 262 -2.21 -1.52 12.77
N ARG A 263 -1.47 -2.53 12.32
CA ARG A 263 -0.03 -2.41 12.05
C ARG A 263 0.25 -1.37 10.96
N TRP A 264 -0.53 -1.37 9.87
CA TRP A 264 -0.38 -0.37 8.80
C TRP A 264 -0.64 1.06 9.29
N VAL A 265 -1.73 1.28 10.01
CA VAL A 265 -2.06 2.60 10.58
C VAL A 265 -0.98 3.09 11.54
N GLY A 266 -0.55 2.23 12.47
CA GLY A 266 0.51 2.55 13.42
C GLY A 266 1.86 2.79 12.73
N GLY A 267 2.14 2.04 11.65
CA GLY A 267 3.32 2.25 10.81
C GLY A 267 3.33 3.64 10.15
N ILE A 268 2.21 4.07 9.56
CA ILE A 268 2.09 5.43 8.99
C ILE A 268 2.29 6.50 10.07
N MET A 269 1.76 6.29 11.29
CA MET A 269 1.96 7.21 12.41
C MET A 269 3.43 7.26 12.85
N ALA A 270 4.15 6.13 12.81
CA ALA A 270 5.59 6.10 13.11
C ALA A 270 6.38 6.88 12.06
N VAL A 271 6.12 6.67 10.76
CA VAL A 271 6.73 7.44 9.68
C VAL A 271 6.38 8.93 9.78
N SER A 272 5.15 9.26 10.17
CA SER A 272 4.74 10.65 10.37
C SER A 272 5.59 11.33 11.46
N LYS A 273 5.85 10.65 12.57
CA LYS A 273 6.72 11.19 13.63
C LYS A 273 8.15 11.37 13.17
N GLU A 274 8.66 10.44 12.36
CA GLU A 274 10.03 10.47 11.84
C GLU A 274 10.21 11.53 10.75
N CYS A 275 9.34 11.58 9.75
CA CYS A 275 9.59 12.31 8.53
C CYS A 275 8.85 13.65 8.42
N SER A 276 7.75 13.90 9.18
CA SER A 276 6.92 15.11 8.93
C SER A 276 7.68 16.42 9.15
N GLY A 277 8.62 16.45 10.11
CA GLY A 277 9.45 17.64 10.35
C GLY A 277 10.35 18.00 9.17
N ASP A 278 10.92 16.99 8.52
CA ASP A 278 11.78 17.17 7.36
C ASP A 278 10.96 17.56 6.12
N VAL A 279 9.81 16.93 5.91
CA VAL A 279 8.88 17.30 4.83
C VAL A 279 8.40 18.74 4.98
N LEU A 280 8.07 19.19 6.22
CA LEU A 280 7.71 20.58 6.49
C LEU A 280 8.85 21.56 6.21
N ARG A 281 10.09 21.20 6.54
CA ARG A 281 11.27 22.00 6.20
C ARG A 281 11.42 22.16 4.69
N GLU A 282 11.19 21.12 3.89
CA GLU A 282 11.26 21.22 2.42
C GLU A 282 10.12 22.10 1.86
N VAL A 283 8.90 22.06 2.46
CA VAL A 283 7.84 23.04 2.15
C VAL A 283 8.31 24.45 2.39
N GLY A 284 8.92 24.73 3.57
CA GLY A 284 9.44 26.05 3.92
C GLY A 284 10.55 26.55 2.99
N ARG A 285 11.31 25.64 2.37
CA ARG A 285 12.32 25.95 1.34
C ARG A 285 11.74 26.21 -0.06
N GLY A 286 10.42 26.06 -0.23
CA GLY A 286 9.75 26.22 -1.52
C GLY A 286 10.04 25.13 -2.55
N ARG A 287 10.62 24.00 -2.13
CA ARG A 287 11.00 22.92 -3.05
C ARG A 287 9.85 21.94 -3.22
N ARG A 288 9.45 21.68 -4.47
CA ARG A 288 8.43 20.65 -4.84
C ARG A 288 7.17 20.71 -3.97
N ILE A 289 6.66 21.89 -3.69
CA ILE A 289 5.60 22.16 -2.70
C ILE A 289 4.41 21.22 -2.85
N ARG A 290 3.96 20.94 -4.10
CA ARG A 290 2.80 20.06 -4.34
C ARG A 290 3.07 18.63 -3.83
N GLN A 291 4.25 18.07 -4.08
CA GLN A 291 4.65 16.73 -3.63
C GLN A 291 4.79 16.68 -2.12
N MET A 292 5.36 17.74 -1.50
CA MET A 292 5.52 17.82 -0.05
C MET A 292 4.18 17.94 0.66
N ILE A 293 3.26 18.77 0.15
CA ILE A 293 1.90 18.88 0.71
C ILE A 293 1.15 17.54 0.60
N ASP A 294 1.22 16.87 -0.56
CA ASP A 294 0.59 15.55 -0.74
C ASP A 294 1.17 14.53 0.26
N MET A 295 2.50 14.51 0.44
CA MET A 295 3.14 13.62 1.41
C MET A 295 2.68 13.93 2.85
N LEU A 296 2.62 15.21 3.24
CA LEU A 296 2.08 15.60 4.55
C LEU A 296 0.63 15.14 4.75
N MET A 297 -0.21 15.27 3.71
CA MET A 297 -1.60 14.81 3.77
C MET A 297 -1.68 13.29 3.91
N ILE A 298 -0.80 12.52 3.23
CA ILE A 298 -0.71 11.06 3.38
C ILE A 298 -0.31 10.70 4.82
N LEU A 299 0.72 11.36 5.37
CA LEU A 299 1.20 11.13 6.74
C LEU A 299 0.19 11.58 7.80
N ALA A 300 -0.61 12.60 7.51
CA ALA A 300 -1.65 13.11 8.40
C ALA A 300 -2.94 12.26 8.40
N MET A 301 -3.14 11.39 7.40
CA MET A 301 -4.38 10.63 7.23
C MET A 301 -4.88 9.92 8.51
N PRO A 302 -4.04 9.15 9.26
CA PRO A 302 -4.50 8.51 10.49
C PRO A 302 -4.91 9.50 11.58
N TYR A 303 -4.25 10.66 11.66
CA TYR A 303 -4.58 11.71 12.62
C TYR A 303 -5.88 12.42 12.26
N ILE A 304 -6.15 12.64 10.97
CA ILE A 304 -7.44 13.17 10.47
C ILE A 304 -8.57 12.21 10.84
N GLN A 305 -8.37 10.90 10.72
CA GLN A 305 -9.33 9.88 11.13
C GLN A 305 -9.63 9.98 12.64
N VAL A 306 -8.60 10.04 13.51
CA VAL A 306 -8.81 10.22 14.96
C VAL A 306 -9.49 11.55 15.26
N ALA A 307 -9.04 12.64 14.66
CA ALA A 307 -9.61 13.99 14.87
C ALA A 307 -11.07 14.10 14.39
N SER A 308 -11.52 13.24 13.47
CA SER A 308 -12.91 13.22 13.02
C SER A 308 -13.91 12.80 14.11
N LEU A 309 -13.45 12.24 15.22
CA LEU A 309 -14.27 11.99 16.41
C LEU A 309 -14.58 13.25 17.20
N ILE A 310 -13.75 14.31 17.10
CA ILE A 310 -13.95 15.55 17.85
C ILE A 310 -15.32 16.19 17.56
N PRO A 311 -15.69 16.49 16.30
CA PRO A 311 -17.02 17.07 16.02
C PRO A 311 -18.16 16.12 16.42
N LEU A 312 -17.97 14.81 16.33
CA LEU A 312 -18.98 13.83 16.76
C LEU A 312 -19.23 13.93 18.27
N VAL A 313 -18.15 13.89 19.08
CA VAL A 313 -18.24 13.98 20.55
C VAL A 313 -18.84 15.33 20.98
N LEU A 314 -18.41 16.44 20.36
CA LEU A 314 -18.94 17.77 20.66
C LEU A 314 -20.44 17.90 20.29
N THR A 315 -20.85 17.30 19.17
CA THR A 315 -22.27 17.28 18.77
C THR A 315 -23.14 16.51 19.78
N LEU A 316 -22.66 15.34 20.23
CA LEU A 316 -23.36 14.55 21.26
C LEU A 316 -23.40 15.30 22.59
N ALA A 317 -22.29 15.89 23.03
CA ALA A 317 -22.23 16.68 24.26
C ALA A 317 -23.20 17.88 24.20
N ASN A 318 -23.29 18.59 23.07
CA ASN A 318 -24.23 19.66 22.85
C ASN A 318 -25.70 19.18 22.90
N GLY A 319 -26.00 18.03 22.29
CA GLY A 319 -27.32 17.41 22.33
C GLY A 319 -27.75 17.05 23.75
N ILE A 320 -26.84 16.56 24.58
CA ILE A 320 -27.09 16.28 26.01
C ILE A 320 -27.34 17.60 26.77
N ALA A 321 -26.45 18.57 26.61
CA ALA A 321 -26.52 19.86 27.34
C ALA A 321 -27.76 20.67 26.98
N SER A 322 -28.28 20.54 25.76
CA SER A 322 -29.50 21.25 25.29
C SER A 322 -30.81 20.46 25.53
N GLY A 323 -30.75 19.28 26.15
CA GLY A 323 -31.92 18.42 26.33
C GLY A 323 -32.45 17.76 25.05
N SER A 324 -31.69 17.82 23.94
CA SER A 324 -32.05 17.25 22.61
C SER A 324 -31.29 15.98 22.24
N ALA A 325 -30.82 15.23 23.24
CA ALA A 325 -29.95 14.05 23.03
C ALA A 325 -30.59 13.01 22.10
N LEU A 326 -31.90 12.70 22.29
CA LEU A 326 -32.59 11.72 21.43
C LEU A 326 -32.63 12.17 19.97
N THR A 327 -33.00 13.42 19.72
CA THR A 327 -33.06 14.02 18.38
C THR A 327 -31.67 14.00 17.73
N THR A 328 -30.63 14.34 18.49
CA THR A 328 -29.24 14.32 18.03
C THR A 328 -28.83 12.88 17.63
N LEU A 329 -29.12 11.89 18.45
CA LEU A 329 -28.85 10.48 18.14
C LEU A 329 -29.59 9.97 16.89
N LEU A 330 -30.87 10.37 16.73
CA LEU A 330 -31.67 10.02 15.55
C LEU A 330 -31.08 10.64 14.28
N ILE A 331 -30.68 11.92 14.31
CA ILE A 331 -30.04 12.59 13.16
C ILE A 331 -28.69 11.93 12.81
N LEU A 332 -27.85 11.67 13.81
CA LEU A 332 -26.58 10.98 13.59
C LEU A 332 -26.77 9.56 13.06
N GLY A 333 -27.75 8.83 13.58
CA GLY A 333 -28.11 7.48 13.10
C GLY A 333 -28.60 7.50 11.66
N ALA A 334 -29.51 8.41 11.31
CA ALA A 334 -29.98 8.58 9.95
C ALA A 334 -28.83 8.96 8.99
N GLY A 335 -27.98 9.91 9.38
CA GLY A 335 -26.80 10.30 8.61
C GLY A 335 -25.81 9.14 8.39
N SER A 336 -25.60 8.33 9.42
CA SER A 336 -24.77 7.12 9.32
C SER A 336 -25.37 6.08 8.37
N ALA A 337 -26.69 5.86 8.40
CA ALA A 337 -27.37 4.96 7.48
C ALA A 337 -27.23 5.42 6.01
N VAL A 338 -27.46 6.70 5.74
CA VAL A 338 -27.25 7.28 4.40
C VAL A 338 -25.80 7.13 3.95
N SER A 339 -24.83 7.38 4.85
CA SER A 339 -23.41 7.20 4.55
C SER A 339 -23.06 5.73 4.23
N CYS A 340 -23.62 4.77 4.97
CA CYS A 340 -23.44 3.36 4.66
C CYS A 340 -23.98 2.98 3.28
N ILE A 341 -25.16 3.48 2.89
CA ILE A 341 -25.71 3.27 1.54
C ILE A 341 -24.78 3.87 0.49
N GLY A 342 -24.29 5.10 0.70
CA GLY A 342 -23.33 5.75 -0.20
C GLY A 342 -22.04 4.95 -0.37
N VAL A 343 -21.49 4.41 0.72
CA VAL A 343 -20.31 3.54 0.71
C VAL A 343 -20.57 2.22 -0.03
N MET A 344 -21.78 1.64 0.10
CA MET A 344 -22.16 0.43 -0.66
C MET A 344 -22.29 0.72 -2.16
N CYS A 345 -22.92 1.85 -2.54
CA CYS A 345 -22.99 2.28 -3.93
C CYS A 345 -21.59 2.51 -4.52
N PHE A 346 -20.69 3.13 -3.76
CA PHE A 346 -19.31 3.30 -4.17
C PHE A 346 -18.57 1.95 -4.32
N ALA A 347 -18.77 1.02 -3.39
CA ALA A 347 -18.22 -0.34 -3.48
C ALA A 347 -18.71 -1.09 -4.74
N LEU A 348 -19.99 -0.90 -5.12
CA LEU A 348 -20.54 -1.44 -6.35
C LEU A 348 -19.84 -0.87 -7.59
N ILE A 349 -19.60 0.44 -7.62
CA ILE A 349 -18.84 1.10 -8.69
C ILE A 349 -17.42 0.55 -8.76
N LEU A 350 -16.74 0.42 -7.61
CA LEU A 350 -15.40 -0.17 -7.54
C LEU A 350 -15.38 -1.59 -8.08
N ALA A 351 -16.36 -2.42 -7.72
CA ALA A 351 -16.48 -3.79 -8.22
C ALA A 351 -16.71 -3.82 -9.74
N ALA A 352 -17.51 -2.89 -10.27
CA ALA A 352 -17.73 -2.77 -11.70
C ALA A 352 -16.49 -2.31 -12.50
N LEU A 353 -15.65 -1.49 -11.88
CA LEU A 353 -14.38 -1.00 -12.45
C LEU A 353 -13.19 -1.96 -12.22
N SER A 354 -13.35 -2.99 -11.40
CA SER A 354 -12.32 -3.98 -11.08
C SER A 354 -12.28 -5.10 -12.13
N PRO A 355 -11.20 -5.91 -12.16
CA PRO A 355 -11.16 -7.12 -12.99
C PRO A 355 -12.05 -8.24 -12.43
N TYR A 356 -12.63 -8.06 -11.23
CA TYR A 356 -13.40 -9.10 -10.55
C TYR A 356 -14.83 -9.22 -11.07
N ARG A 357 -15.42 -10.41 -10.91
CA ARG A 357 -16.84 -10.64 -11.24
C ARG A 357 -17.73 -9.99 -10.18
N THR A 358 -18.41 -8.89 -10.51
CA THR A 358 -19.22 -8.08 -9.58
C THR A 358 -20.22 -8.93 -8.78
N ARG A 359 -20.90 -9.90 -9.42
CA ARG A 359 -21.86 -10.80 -8.71
C ARG A 359 -21.18 -11.62 -7.60
N SER A 360 -19.96 -12.07 -7.82
CA SER A 360 -19.18 -12.83 -6.81
C SER A 360 -18.70 -11.95 -5.67
N MET A 361 -18.69 -10.62 -5.84
CA MET A 361 -18.32 -9.63 -4.83
C MET A 361 -19.51 -9.15 -3.97
N ALA A 362 -20.71 -9.68 -4.16
CA ALA A 362 -21.93 -9.18 -3.50
C ALA A 362 -21.81 -9.08 -1.97
N LYS A 363 -21.27 -10.12 -1.31
CA LYS A 363 -21.03 -10.09 0.14
C LYS A 363 -20.00 -9.01 0.53
N ALA A 364 -18.93 -8.86 -0.24
CA ALA A 364 -17.92 -7.82 0.00
C ALA A 364 -18.53 -6.43 -0.16
N ILE A 365 -19.33 -6.18 -1.19
CA ILE A 365 -20.02 -4.90 -1.43
C ILE A 365 -20.94 -4.57 -0.23
N LEU A 366 -21.75 -5.54 0.22
CA LEU A 366 -22.66 -5.36 1.37
C LEU A 366 -21.91 -5.07 2.67
N MET A 367 -20.77 -5.76 2.89
CA MET A 367 -19.97 -5.64 4.11
C MET A 367 -18.91 -4.54 4.04
N PHE A 368 -18.73 -3.88 2.88
CA PHE A 368 -17.72 -2.85 2.71
C PHE A 368 -17.87 -1.66 3.67
N PRO A 369 -19.10 -1.19 4.07
CA PRO A 369 -19.24 -0.20 5.11
C PRO A 369 -18.63 -0.63 6.45
N VAL A 370 -18.81 -1.89 6.86
CA VAL A 370 -18.22 -2.42 8.10
C VAL A 370 -16.70 -2.43 8.01
N PHE A 371 -16.16 -2.88 6.87
CA PHE A 371 -14.72 -2.84 6.61
C PHE A 371 -14.18 -1.41 6.63
N ALA A 372 -14.85 -0.47 5.97
CA ALA A 372 -14.44 0.94 5.92
C ALA A 372 -14.53 1.62 7.30
N LEU A 373 -15.63 1.43 8.03
CA LEU A 373 -15.81 2.02 9.36
C LEU A 373 -14.80 1.45 10.38
N SER A 374 -14.36 0.23 10.22
CA SER A 374 -13.39 -0.39 11.14
C SER A 374 -11.99 0.26 11.12
N TRP A 375 -11.66 1.10 10.11
CA TRP A 375 -10.39 1.85 10.11
C TRP A 375 -10.35 2.92 11.22
N MET A 376 -11.50 3.50 11.59
CA MET A 376 -11.55 4.55 12.62
C MET A 376 -11.13 4.02 14.01
N PRO A 377 -11.74 2.95 14.58
CA PRO A 377 -11.29 2.40 15.85
C PRO A 377 -9.84 1.91 15.79
N LEU A 378 -9.37 1.39 14.63
CA LEU A 378 -7.98 1.00 14.45
C LEU A 378 -7.04 2.21 14.56
N ALA A 379 -7.42 3.37 14.00
CA ALA A 379 -6.63 4.59 14.11
C ALA A 379 -6.56 5.08 15.58
N VAL A 380 -7.65 5.01 16.32
CA VAL A 380 -7.67 5.34 17.75
C VAL A 380 -6.77 4.40 18.56
N VAL A 381 -6.91 3.09 18.35
CA VAL A 381 -6.09 2.09 19.05
C VAL A 381 -4.61 2.25 18.70
N ALA A 382 -4.27 2.55 17.45
CA ALA A 382 -2.88 2.79 17.04
C ALA A 382 -2.32 4.09 17.62
N PHE A 383 -3.15 5.13 17.73
CA PHE A 383 -2.76 6.43 18.29
C PHE A 383 -2.35 6.33 19.75
N PHE A 384 -3.09 5.58 20.58
CA PHE A 384 -2.81 5.41 22.00
C PHE A 384 -1.89 4.21 22.32
N GLY A 385 -1.96 3.14 21.53
CA GLY A 385 -1.30 1.85 21.81
C GLY A 385 -0.16 1.48 20.86
N GLY A 386 0.25 2.35 19.94
CA GLY A 386 1.34 2.09 19.00
C GLY A 386 1.02 1.01 17.93
N THR A 387 2.07 0.57 17.24
CA THR A 387 1.99 -0.25 16.03
C THR A 387 1.51 -1.70 16.25
N GLY A 388 1.62 -2.22 17.47
CA GLY A 388 1.41 -3.65 17.73
C GLY A 388 2.57 -4.53 17.23
N ALA A 389 2.64 -5.78 17.70
CA ALA A 389 3.63 -6.74 17.26
C ALA A 389 3.32 -7.25 15.84
N TRP A 390 4.38 -7.61 15.10
CA TRP A 390 4.23 -8.36 13.85
C TRP A 390 3.65 -9.75 14.19
N VAL A 391 2.63 -10.15 13.45
CA VAL A 391 1.99 -11.45 13.59
C VAL A 391 2.04 -12.14 12.23
N GLU A 392 2.53 -13.36 12.23
CA GLU A 392 2.57 -14.23 11.06
C GLU A 392 1.16 -14.46 10.52
N ILE A 393 0.96 -14.32 9.22
CA ILE A 393 -0.25 -14.71 8.51
C ILE A 393 0.01 -16.08 7.92
N ARG A 394 -0.73 -17.09 8.39
CA ARG A 394 -0.56 -18.46 7.88
C ARG A 394 -1.25 -18.61 6.54
N HIS A 395 -0.45 -18.92 5.53
CA HIS A 395 -0.93 -19.26 4.19
C HIS A 395 -1.44 -20.72 4.18
N ARG A 396 -2.63 -20.93 3.62
CA ARG A 396 -3.29 -22.26 3.65
C ARG A 396 -3.17 -23.00 2.34
N ARG A 397 -2.90 -22.31 1.24
CA ARG A 397 -2.79 -22.91 -0.10
C ARG A 397 -1.87 -22.14 -1.00
N THR A 398 -1.34 -22.82 -1.99
CA THR A 398 -0.68 -22.22 -3.14
C THR A 398 -1.72 -21.77 -4.17
N VAL A 399 -1.49 -20.64 -4.82
CA VAL A 399 -2.32 -20.16 -5.95
C VAL A 399 -1.40 -19.78 -7.10
N LYS A 400 -1.46 -20.55 -8.19
CA LYS A 400 -0.72 -20.26 -9.41
C LYS A 400 -1.38 -19.14 -10.19
N ILE A 401 -0.58 -18.38 -10.95
CA ILE A 401 -1.10 -17.29 -11.77
C ILE A 401 -2.17 -17.77 -12.77
N GLY A 402 -2.01 -18.96 -13.35
CA GLY A 402 -2.99 -19.58 -14.25
C GLY A 402 -4.31 -20.00 -13.59
N GLU A 403 -4.36 -20.06 -12.27
CA GLU A 403 -5.56 -20.41 -11.49
C GLU A 403 -6.39 -19.18 -11.08
N LEU A 404 -5.87 -17.96 -11.32
CA LEU A 404 -6.59 -16.72 -11.01
C LEU A 404 -7.80 -16.59 -11.93
N LYS A 405 -8.99 -16.83 -11.40
CA LYS A 405 -10.29 -16.93 -12.13
C LYS A 405 -10.73 -15.66 -12.86
N TYR A 406 -10.02 -14.57 -12.71
CA TYR A 406 -10.34 -13.25 -13.26
C TYR A 406 -9.21 -12.64 -14.10
N VAL A 407 -8.05 -13.29 -14.20
CA VAL A 407 -6.99 -12.90 -15.15
C VAL A 407 -7.45 -13.29 -16.55
N ARG A 408 -7.58 -12.30 -17.45
CA ARG A 408 -7.95 -12.48 -18.85
C ARG A 408 -6.72 -12.66 -19.71
#